data_c75ff4cf83af336bd54e834b5d240b86
#
_entry.id   c75ff4cf83af336bd54e834b5d240b86
#
_cell.length_a   1.000
_cell.length_b   1.000
_cell.length_c   1.000
_cell.angle_alpha   90.00
_cell.angle_beta   90.00
_cell.angle_gamma   90.00
#
_symmetry.space_group_name_H-M   'P 1'
#
loop_
_entity.id
_entity.type
_entity.pdbx_description
1 polymer ?
#
loop_
_entity_poly.entity_id
_entity_poly.type
_entity_poly.pdbx_seq_one_letter_code
_entity_poly.pdbx_strand_id
1 'polypeptide(L)'
;MKKLLSLLCVAIVGLTLFTFTGCANNDTFTAKSYTSGENVIESVSIDISDRQIDIGVSDDEQVHIEYFDGEKEYFDIIVSEHNVLSVKLEFNKEWTDFIGSKAAAEYRKITVKLPTTVTMLSVNTTNERIKIEQLTIADSITITNNGGNIEFNKITVGNALSLNTKNGNITGSLIGGWDDFSIKCTIKKGNSNLPAEKNGGEKSLNTNCNNGDINIEFVK
;
A
#
# COMPACT_ATOMS: atom_id res chain seq x y z
N MET A 1 -18.65 -4.76 -39.78
CA MET A 1 -17.24 -4.62 -39.40
C MET A 1 -17.09 -3.38 -38.53
N LYS A 2 -17.17 -3.54 -37.23
CA LYS A 2 -17.07 -2.45 -36.26
C LYS A 2 -15.58 -2.36 -35.86
N LYS A 3 -14.95 -1.23 -36.15
CA LYS A 3 -13.57 -0.95 -35.78
C LYS A 3 -13.53 -0.72 -34.28
N LEU A 4 -12.81 -1.57 -33.55
CA LEU A 4 -12.39 -1.33 -32.17
C LEU A 4 -11.40 -0.16 -32.19
N LEU A 5 -11.80 0.98 -31.65
CA LEU A 5 -10.92 2.09 -31.37
C LEU A 5 -10.33 1.85 -29.98
N SER A 6 -9.11 1.33 -29.96
CA SER A 6 -8.32 1.24 -28.73
C SER A 6 -7.88 2.65 -28.35
N LEU A 7 -8.47 3.22 -27.29
CA LEU A 7 -8.04 4.49 -26.73
C LEU A 7 -6.84 4.22 -25.81
N LEU A 8 -5.66 4.46 -26.33
CA LEU A 8 -4.40 4.41 -25.57
C LEU A 8 -4.33 5.69 -24.72
N CYS A 9 -4.68 5.60 -23.45
CA CYS A 9 -4.44 6.69 -22.50
C CYS A 9 -2.94 6.81 -22.24
N VAL A 10 -2.32 7.82 -22.81
CA VAL A 10 -0.92 8.19 -22.54
C VAL A 10 -0.89 8.94 -21.22
N ALA A 11 -0.39 8.31 -20.16
CA ALA A 11 -0.06 8.99 -18.92
C ALA A 11 1.14 9.93 -19.17
N ILE A 12 0.98 11.21 -18.87
CA ILE A 12 2.09 12.17 -18.92
C ILE A 12 2.95 11.94 -17.70
N VAL A 13 4.06 11.22 -17.87
CA VAL A 13 5.08 11.05 -16.83
C VAL A 13 5.95 12.31 -16.82
N GLY A 14 5.78 13.15 -15.80
CA GLY A 14 6.70 14.27 -15.55
C GLY A 14 8.05 13.71 -15.08
N LEU A 15 9.06 13.75 -15.95
CA LEU A 15 10.39 13.22 -15.67
C LEU A 15 11.26 14.29 -15.03
N THR A 16 11.45 14.26 -13.71
CA THR A 16 12.52 14.98 -13.02
C THR A 16 13.69 14.04 -12.79
N LEU A 17 14.77 14.22 -13.54
CA LEU A 17 16.00 13.44 -13.42
C LEU A 17 16.88 13.99 -12.28
N PHE A 18 16.99 13.27 -11.18
CA PHE A 18 18.04 13.43 -10.20
C PHE A 18 18.94 12.18 -10.23
N THR A 19 20.18 12.32 -10.65
CA THR A 19 21.16 11.22 -10.64
C THR A 19 21.92 11.23 -9.32
N PHE A 20 21.72 10.23 -8.47
CA PHE A 20 22.57 9.94 -7.32
C PHE A 20 23.41 8.71 -7.62
N THR A 21 24.73 8.87 -7.62
CA THR A 21 25.68 7.76 -7.75
C THR A 21 26.10 7.26 -6.38
N GLY A 22 25.51 6.16 -5.92
CA GLY A 22 25.93 5.44 -4.69
C GLY A 22 26.57 4.11 -5.05
N CYS A 23 27.76 3.87 -4.55
CA CYS A 23 28.53 2.64 -4.79
C CYS A 23 27.96 1.45 -4.00
N ALA A 24 27.64 0.35 -4.68
CA ALA A 24 27.81 -1.06 -4.34
C ALA A 24 26.69 -1.98 -4.84
N ASN A 25 26.30 -1.85 -6.07
CA ASN A 25 25.76 -2.82 -7.02
C ASN A 25 25.54 -2.04 -8.31
N ASN A 26 25.88 -2.60 -9.46
CA ASN A 26 25.83 -1.92 -10.75
C ASN A 26 24.40 -1.58 -11.24
N ASP A 27 23.39 -1.69 -10.40
CA ASP A 27 22.01 -1.32 -10.75
C ASP A 27 21.81 0.17 -10.46
N THR A 28 21.63 0.95 -11.51
CA THR A 28 21.25 2.37 -11.41
C THR A 28 19.76 2.49 -11.20
N PHE A 29 19.36 3.12 -10.08
CA PHE A 29 17.97 3.45 -9.79
C PHE A 29 17.69 4.91 -10.15
N THR A 30 16.57 5.14 -10.79
CA THR A 30 16.09 6.46 -11.18
C THR A 30 14.82 6.79 -10.41
N ALA A 31 14.79 7.95 -9.75
CA ALA A 31 13.59 8.46 -9.11
C ALA A 31 12.54 8.79 -10.17
N LYS A 32 11.30 8.36 -9.92
CA LYS A 32 10.15 8.58 -10.79
C LYS A 32 8.94 9.00 -9.98
N SER A 33 8.01 9.64 -10.66
CA SER A 33 6.71 10.00 -10.12
C SER A 33 5.60 9.67 -11.11
N TYR A 34 4.45 9.30 -10.56
CA TYR A 34 3.20 9.12 -11.28
C TYR A 34 2.14 10.06 -10.69
N THR A 35 1.30 10.61 -11.55
CA THR A 35 0.13 11.39 -11.17
C THR A 35 -1.06 10.93 -12.00
N SER A 36 -2.22 10.73 -11.37
CA SER A 36 -3.42 10.23 -12.07
C SER A 36 -4.00 11.22 -13.09
N GLY A 37 -3.62 12.50 -13.01
CA GLY A 37 -4.14 13.53 -13.90
C GLY A 37 -5.66 13.67 -13.78
N GLU A 38 -6.35 13.70 -14.91
CA GLU A 38 -7.81 13.83 -14.97
C GLU A 38 -8.56 12.50 -14.71
N ASN A 39 -7.83 11.38 -14.52
CA ASN A 39 -8.49 10.11 -14.24
C ASN A 39 -9.03 10.10 -12.80
N VAL A 40 -10.32 9.87 -12.68
CA VAL A 40 -10.95 9.61 -11.38
C VAL A 40 -10.55 8.20 -10.94
N ILE A 41 -9.90 8.10 -9.79
CA ILE A 41 -9.50 6.82 -9.20
C ILE A 41 -10.44 6.51 -8.04
N GLU A 42 -11.16 5.40 -8.12
CA GLU A 42 -12.08 4.93 -7.09
C GLU A 42 -11.46 3.84 -6.21
N SER A 43 -10.54 3.07 -6.78
CA SER A 43 -9.89 1.97 -6.07
C SER A 43 -8.40 1.94 -6.37
N VAL A 44 -7.59 1.64 -5.35
CA VAL A 44 -6.13 1.50 -5.49
C VAL A 44 -5.71 0.12 -5.03
N SER A 45 -4.99 -0.60 -5.90
CA SER A 45 -4.41 -1.92 -5.63
C SER A 45 -2.89 -1.85 -5.78
N ILE A 46 -2.18 -2.06 -4.69
CA ILE A 46 -0.72 -2.08 -4.62
C ILE A 46 -0.28 -3.53 -4.35
N ASP A 47 0.39 -4.16 -5.30
CA ASP A 47 0.93 -5.53 -5.18
C ASP A 47 2.42 -5.51 -5.52
N ILE A 48 3.24 -5.34 -4.50
CA ILE A 48 4.68 -5.15 -4.63
C ILE A 48 5.43 -5.98 -3.59
N SER A 49 6.69 -6.25 -3.84
CA SER A 49 7.52 -7.01 -2.90
C SER A 49 8.74 -6.22 -2.44
N ASP A 50 9.16 -6.47 -1.20
CA ASP A 50 10.40 -5.92 -0.63
C ASP A 50 10.51 -4.38 -0.73
N ARG A 51 9.39 -3.67 -0.57
CA ARG A 51 9.33 -2.20 -0.58
C ARG A 51 8.66 -1.67 0.68
N GLN A 52 9.27 -0.67 1.28
CA GLN A 52 8.62 0.15 2.29
C GLN A 52 7.54 1.00 1.61
N ILE A 53 6.34 0.99 2.19
CA ILE A 53 5.18 1.70 1.64
C ILE A 53 4.75 2.76 2.64
N ASP A 54 4.80 4.03 2.25
CA ASP A 54 4.26 5.14 3.02
C ASP A 54 3.03 5.70 2.29
N ILE A 55 1.86 5.67 2.94
CA ILE A 55 0.58 6.12 2.37
C ILE A 55 0.05 7.28 3.19
N GLY A 56 -0.43 8.32 2.51
CA GLY A 56 -1.05 9.47 3.14
C GLY A 56 -2.09 10.14 2.26
N VAL A 57 -2.62 11.26 2.73
CA VAL A 57 -3.63 12.06 2.01
C VAL A 57 -2.94 12.87 0.92
N SER A 58 -3.58 12.98 -0.23
CA SER A 58 -3.22 13.93 -1.27
C SER A 58 -3.72 15.33 -0.93
N ASP A 59 -2.97 16.34 -1.32
CA ASP A 59 -3.35 17.74 -1.15
C ASP A 59 -4.28 18.24 -2.26
N ASP A 60 -4.52 17.39 -3.26
CA ASP A 60 -5.41 17.64 -4.39
C ASP A 60 -6.29 16.42 -4.70
N GLU A 61 -7.04 16.48 -5.79
CA GLU A 61 -7.97 15.42 -6.22
C GLU A 61 -7.26 14.27 -6.97
N GLN A 62 -5.92 14.20 -6.95
CA GLN A 62 -5.14 13.26 -7.73
C GLN A 62 -4.40 12.25 -6.85
N VAL A 63 -4.17 11.07 -7.39
CA VAL A 63 -3.23 10.10 -6.82
C VAL A 63 -1.82 10.47 -7.23
N HIS A 64 -0.91 10.59 -6.27
CA HIS A 64 0.51 10.79 -6.53
C HIS A 64 1.31 9.61 -5.98
N ILE A 65 2.26 9.13 -6.77
CA ILE A 65 3.16 8.04 -6.39
C ILE A 65 4.60 8.44 -6.70
N GLU A 66 5.48 8.36 -5.70
CA GLU A 66 6.91 8.55 -5.85
C GLU A 66 7.62 7.21 -5.62
N TYR A 67 8.51 6.84 -6.52
CA TYR A 67 9.17 5.53 -6.52
C TYR A 67 10.51 5.57 -7.24
N PHE A 68 11.22 4.44 -7.24
CA PHE A 68 12.47 4.26 -7.97
C PHE A 68 12.39 3.08 -8.90
N ASP A 69 12.72 3.27 -10.18
CA ASP A 69 12.89 2.20 -11.16
C ASP A 69 14.37 1.91 -11.39
N GLY A 70 14.69 0.64 -11.51
CA GLY A 70 15.97 0.13 -11.97
C GLY A 70 15.84 -0.62 -13.29
N GLU A 71 16.97 -1.05 -13.86
CA GLU A 71 16.96 -1.82 -15.12
C GLU A 71 16.35 -3.22 -14.93
N LYS A 72 16.54 -3.82 -13.75
CA LYS A 72 16.11 -5.18 -13.43
C LYS A 72 14.81 -5.25 -12.64
N GLU A 73 14.33 -4.14 -12.11
CA GLU A 73 13.06 -4.03 -11.39
C GLU A 73 12.44 -2.66 -11.63
N TYR A 74 11.18 -2.64 -11.99
CA TYR A 74 10.45 -1.43 -12.34
C TYR A 74 8.98 -1.53 -11.94
N PHE A 75 8.33 -0.37 -11.80
CA PHE A 75 6.92 -0.31 -11.47
C PHE A 75 6.07 -0.26 -12.73
N ASP A 76 5.05 -1.12 -12.77
CA ASP A 76 3.96 -1.09 -13.74
C ASP A 76 2.74 -0.45 -13.07
N ILE A 77 2.34 0.73 -13.57
CA ILE A 77 1.26 1.53 -12.98
C ILE A 77 0.20 1.74 -14.06
N ILE A 78 -0.95 1.09 -13.89
CA ILE A 78 -2.03 1.05 -14.88
C ILE A 78 -3.37 1.42 -14.25
N VAL A 79 -4.15 2.25 -14.93
CA VAL A 79 -5.55 2.51 -14.59
C VAL A 79 -6.44 1.66 -15.50
N SER A 80 -7.31 0.88 -14.90
CA SER A 80 -8.30 0.06 -15.62
C SER A 80 -9.54 0.87 -16.04
N GLU A 81 -10.36 0.30 -16.94
CA GLU A 81 -11.67 0.87 -17.34
C GLU A 81 -12.66 1.01 -16.18
N HIS A 82 -12.41 0.37 -15.03
CA HIS A 82 -13.24 0.44 -13.83
C HIS A 82 -12.65 1.37 -12.75
N ASN A 83 -11.86 2.35 -13.13
CA ASN A 83 -11.24 3.33 -12.22
C ASN A 83 -10.35 2.71 -11.13
N VAL A 84 -9.78 1.54 -11.40
CA VAL A 84 -8.84 0.87 -10.49
C VAL A 84 -7.42 1.21 -10.91
N LEU A 85 -6.68 1.86 -10.04
CA LEU A 85 -5.25 2.06 -10.18
C LEU A 85 -4.51 0.84 -9.64
N SER A 86 -3.82 0.12 -10.51
CA SER A 86 -2.98 -1.02 -10.17
C SER A 86 -1.52 -0.61 -10.17
N VAL A 87 -0.83 -0.88 -9.06
CA VAL A 87 0.61 -0.63 -8.90
C VAL A 87 1.30 -1.95 -8.64
N LYS A 88 2.14 -2.38 -9.56
CA LYS A 88 2.87 -3.65 -9.47
C LYS A 88 4.36 -3.42 -9.61
N LEU A 89 5.14 -4.27 -8.94
CA LEU A 89 6.59 -4.33 -9.13
C LEU A 89 6.89 -5.51 -10.06
N GLU A 90 7.44 -5.19 -11.22
CA GLU A 90 7.84 -6.15 -12.24
C GLU A 90 9.35 -6.37 -12.22
N PHE A 91 9.77 -7.56 -12.63
CA PHE A 91 11.17 -7.97 -12.62
C PHE A 91 11.62 -8.42 -13.99
N ASN A 92 12.72 -7.83 -14.47
CA ASN A 92 13.48 -8.30 -15.63
C ASN A 92 14.79 -8.93 -15.14
N LYS A 93 14.64 -9.92 -14.24
CA LYS A 93 15.76 -10.59 -13.55
C LYS A 93 15.96 -12.00 -14.07
N GLU A 94 17.22 -12.38 -14.29
CA GLU A 94 17.60 -13.77 -14.44
C GLU A 94 17.67 -14.46 -13.06
N TRP A 95 17.68 -15.78 -13.02
CA TRP A 95 17.73 -16.53 -11.76
C TRP A 95 18.95 -16.18 -10.88
N THR A 96 20.07 -15.80 -11.51
CA THR A 96 21.30 -15.37 -10.83
C THR A 96 21.15 -14.03 -10.12
N ASP A 97 20.27 -13.16 -10.57
CA ASP A 97 20.02 -11.85 -9.99
C ASP A 97 19.27 -11.91 -8.65
N PHE A 98 18.64 -13.06 -8.36
CA PHE A 98 18.04 -13.33 -7.07
C PHE A 98 19.04 -13.82 -6.01
N ILE A 99 20.29 -14.12 -6.43
CA ILE A 99 21.37 -14.53 -5.55
C ILE A 99 22.26 -13.31 -5.35
N GLY A 100 22.01 -12.52 -4.31
CA GLY A 100 22.81 -11.32 -4.06
C GLY A 100 22.17 -10.35 -3.08
N SER A 101 22.73 -9.17 -2.97
CA SER A 101 22.18 -8.12 -2.13
C SER A 101 20.96 -7.47 -2.79
N LYS A 102 19.93 -7.17 -1.96
CA LYS A 102 18.81 -6.33 -2.38
C LYS A 102 19.32 -4.92 -2.74
N ALA A 103 18.52 -4.20 -3.53
CA ALA A 103 18.71 -2.76 -3.71
C ALA A 103 18.88 -2.04 -2.37
N ALA A 104 19.63 -0.95 -2.33
CA ALA A 104 19.79 -0.16 -1.11
C ALA A 104 18.41 0.31 -0.58
N ALA A 105 18.29 0.45 0.75
CA ALA A 105 17.02 0.73 1.40
C ALA A 105 16.34 2.02 0.87
N GLU A 106 17.12 3.00 0.46
CA GLU A 106 16.67 4.26 -0.11
C GLU A 106 15.91 4.09 -1.44
N TYR A 107 16.29 3.09 -2.25
CA TYR A 107 15.61 2.76 -3.51
C TYR A 107 14.44 1.78 -3.33
N ARG A 108 14.27 1.23 -2.13
CA ARG A 108 13.20 0.30 -1.80
C ARG A 108 12.04 0.98 -1.06
N LYS A 109 11.73 2.21 -1.42
CA LYS A 109 10.64 2.99 -0.86
C LYS A 109 9.67 3.44 -1.95
N ILE A 110 8.37 3.36 -1.65
CA ILE A 110 7.30 3.97 -2.42
C ILE A 110 6.48 4.87 -1.50
N THR A 111 6.16 6.06 -1.96
CA THR A 111 5.26 7.00 -1.29
C THR A 111 4.01 7.17 -2.14
N VAL A 112 2.84 6.98 -1.53
CA VAL A 112 1.54 7.06 -2.20
C VAL A 112 0.68 8.09 -1.50
N LYS A 113 0.18 9.07 -2.24
CA LYS A 113 -0.78 10.05 -1.76
C LYS A 113 -2.13 9.80 -2.44
N LEU A 114 -3.17 9.69 -1.63
CA LEU A 114 -4.51 9.32 -2.08
C LEU A 114 -5.50 10.46 -1.85
N PRO A 115 -6.30 10.84 -2.86
CA PRO A 115 -7.40 11.78 -2.71
C PRO A 115 -8.61 11.12 -2.01
N THR A 116 -9.54 11.94 -1.58
CA THR A 116 -10.77 11.48 -0.90
C THR A 116 -11.73 10.71 -1.81
N THR A 117 -11.53 10.76 -3.11
CA THR A 117 -12.31 9.99 -4.10
C THR A 117 -12.03 8.49 -4.07
N VAL A 118 -10.88 8.08 -3.52
CA VAL A 118 -10.54 6.66 -3.35
C VAL A 118 -11.39 6.05 -2.25
N THR A 119 -12.22 5.09 -2.61
CA THR A 119 -13.14 4.39 -1.70
C THR A 119 -12.63 3.04 -1.24
N MET A 120 -11.73 2.41 -1.98
CA MET A 120 -11.12 1.12 -1.64
C MET A 120 -9.60 1.15 -1.78
N LEU A 121 -8.91 0.59 -0.79
CA LEU A 121 -7.46 0.44 -0.79
C LEU A 121 -7.07 -1.00 -0.49
N SER A 122 -6.33 -1.63 -1.40
CA SER A 122 -5.73 -2.94 -1.22
C SER A 122 -4.22 -2.85 -1.31
N VAL A 123 -3.50 -3.34 -0.30
CA VAL A 123 -2.03 -3.36 -0.27
C VAL A 123 -1.56 -4.76 0.04
N ASN A 124 -0.76 -5.33 -0.85
CA ASN A 124 -0.08 -6.60 -0.67
C ASN A 124 1.43 -6.38 -0.82
N THR A 125 2.21 -6.75 0.21
CA THR A 125 3.67 -6.65 0.15
C THR A 125 4.35 -7.75 0.96
N THR A 126 5.68 -7.79 0.84
CA THR A 126 6.55 -8.70 1.60
C THR A 126 7.63 -7.93 2.34
N ASN A 127 7.98 -8.38 3.54
CA ASN A 127 9.20 -8.08 4.28
C ASN A 127 9.49 -6.64 4.74
N GLU A 128 8.78 -5.64 4.27
CA GLU A 128 9.06 -4.24 4.63
C GLU A 128 7.85 -3.61 5.33
N ARG A 129 8.10 -2.47 6.00
CA ARG A 129 7.07 -1.74 6.75
C ARG A 129 6.04 -1.09 5.80
N ILE A 130 4.78 -1.14 6.22
CA ILE A 130 3.70 -0.30 5.67
C ILE A 130 3.36 0.75 6.72
N LYS A 131 3.33 2.02 6.32
CA LYS A 131 2.90 3.13 7.16
C LYS A 131 1.76 3.88 6.49
N ILE A 132 0.67 4.12 7.22
CA ILE A 132 -0.49 4.89 6.74
C ILE A 132 -0.78 6.02 7.71
N GLU A 133 -0.91 7.24 7.20
CA GLU A 133 -1.18 8.40 8.03
C GLU A 133 -2.42 9.19 7.59
N GLN A 134 -3.31 9.43 8.56
CA GLN A 134 -4.46 10.35 8.45
C GLN A 134 -5.35 10.09 7.23
N LEU A 135 -5.52 8.81 6.87
CA LEU A 135 -6.25 8.42 5.67
C LEU A 135 -7.73 8.17 5.97
N THR A 136 -8.61 8.67 5.12
CA THR A 136 -10.05 8.37 5.14
C THR A 136 -10.41 7.62 3.87
N ILE A 137 -10.94 6.41 4.01
CA ILE A 137 -11.43 5.55 2.92
C ILE A 137 -12.91 5.25 3.16
N ALA A 138 -13.75 5.60 2.22
CA ALA A 138 -15.21 5.55 2.40
C ALA A 138 -15.78 4.12 2.47
N ASP A 139 -15.09 3.12 1.92
CA ASP A 139 -15.50 1.72 1.99
C ASP A 139 -14.49 0.90 2.78
N SER A 140 -13.45 0.38 2.16
CA SER A 140 -12.61 -0.65 2.80
C SER A 140 -11.13 -0.48 2.57
N ILE A 141 -10.35 -0.89 3.58
CA ILE A 141 -8.90 -1.04 3.53
C ILE A 141 -8.55 -2.50 3.79
N THR A 142 -7.79 -3.11 2.89
CA THR A 142 -7.21 -4.45 3.06
C THR A 142 -5.71 -4.39 2.93
N ILE A 143 -4.99 -4.84 3.96
CA ILE A 143 -3.53 -4.86 3.98
C ILE A 143 -3.06 -6.27 4.30
N THR A 144 -2.17 -6.78 3.46
CA THR A 144 -1.45 -8.03 3.67
C THR A 144 0.05 -7.79 3.58
N ASN A 145 0.76 -8.16 4.65
CA ASN A 145 2.22 -8.10 4.69
C ASN A 145 2.80 -9.44 5.16
N ASN A 146 3.73 -10.00 4.43
CA ASN A 146 4.28 -11.28 4.81
C ASN A 146 5.33 -11.18 5.93
N GLY A 147 6.08 -10.09 6.05
CA GLY A 147 7.21 -10.02 6.98
C GLY A 147 7.58 -8.66 7.54
N GLY A 148 6.71 -7.68 7.50
CA GLY A 148 6.98 -6.34 8.05
C GLY A 148 5.84 -5.83 8.92
N ASN A 149 6.10 -4.76 9.65
CA ASN A 149 5.10 -4.11 10.45
C ASN A 149 4.04 -3.41 9.61
N ILE A 150 2.82 -3.39 10.12
CA ILE A 150 1.72 -2.55 9.65
C ILE A 150 1.49 -1.48 10.70
N GLU A 151 1.79 -0.25 10.35
CA GLU A 151 1.68 0.93 11.22
C GLU A 151 0.68 1.91 10.63
N PHE A 152 -0.26 2.39 11.42
CA PHE A 152 -1.23 3.38 10.96
C PHE A 152 -1.61 4.37 12.05
N ASN A 153 -1.91 5.58 11.63
CA ASN A 153 -2.25 6.67 12.56
C ASN A 153 -3.48 7.41 12.05
N LYS A 154 -4.52 7.45 12.90
CA LYS A 154 -5.78 8.17 12.65
C LYS A 154 -6.40 7.85 11.29
N ILE A 155 -6.58 6.57 10.99
CA ILE A 155 -7.29 6.16 9.77
C ILE A 155 -8.79 6.01 10.04
N THR A 156 -9.58 6.35 9.03
CA THR A 156 -11.04 6.17 9.01
C THR A 156 -11.42 5.21 7.89
N VAL A 157 -12.30 4.25 8.20
CA VAL A 157 -12.93 3.38 7.20
C VAL A 157 -14.44 3.47 7.32
N GLY A 158 -15.11 3.40 6.18
CA GLY A 158 -16.59 3.38 6.15
C GLY A 158 -17.17 2.04 6.57
N ASN A 159 -16.66 0.92 6.00
CA ASN A 159 -17.22 -0.41 6.19
C ASN A 159 -16.24 -1.41 6.81
N ALA A 160 -15.02 -1.56 6.26
CA ALA A 160 -14.15 -2.65 6.68
C ALA A 160 -12.67 -2.29 6.74
N LEU A 161 -11.99 -2.78 7.77
CA LEU A 161 -10.53 -2.80 7.86
C LEU A 161 -10.05 -4.23 8.05
N SER A 162 -9.23 -4.73 7.13
CA SER A 162 -8.62 -6.04 7.19
C SER A 162 -7.09 -5.93 7.19
N LEU A 163 -6.44 -6.38 8.27
CA LEU A 163 -5.00 -6.29 8.48
C LEU A 163 -4.42 -7.67 8.72
N ASN A 164 -3.57 -8.12 7.80
CA ASN A 164 -2.96 -9.44 7.87
C ASN A 164 -1.44 -9.32 7.83
N THR A 165 -0.77 -9.89 8.82
CA THR A 165 0.69 -10.06 8.77
C THR A 165 1.10 -11.46 9.18
N LYS A 166 2.16 -11.97 8.58
CA LYS A 166 2.72 -13.26 8.99
C LYS A 166 3.83 -13.07 10.04
N ASN A 167 4.68 -12.08 9.85
CA ASN A 167 5.75 -11.76 10.81
C ASN A 167 5.89 -10.23 10.89
N GLY A 168 5.50 -9.66 12.02
CA GLY A 168 5.52 -8.21 12.25
C GLY A 168 4.36 -7.79 13.13
N ASN A 169 4.44 -6.60 13.65
CA ASN A 169 3.42 -6.02 14.50
C ASN A 169 2.35 -5.30 13.68
N ILE A 170 1.14 -5.26 14.21
CA ILE A 170 0.05 -4.42 13.74
C ILE A 170 -0.21 -3.37 14.81
N THR A 171 0.12 -2.11 14.53
CA THR A 171 -0.02 -1.04 15.51
C THR A 171 -0.65 0.20 14.89
N GLY A 172 -1.57 0.83 15.62
CA GLY A 172 -2.12 2.08 15.12
C GLY A 172 -3.36 2.57 15.82
N SER A 173 -3.95 3.63 15.25
CA SER A 173 -5.17 4.24 15.75
C SER A 173 -6.23 4.39 14.66
N LEU A 174 -7.48 4.04 15.05
CA LEU A 174 -8.69 4.17 14.24
C LEU A 174 -9.52 5.34 14.75
N ILE A 175 -9.99 6.17 13.84
CA ILE A 175 -11.03 7.15 14.16
C ILE A 175 -12.38 6.43 14.22
N GLY A 176 -13.03 6.51 15.37
CA GLY A 176 -14.31 5.87 15.68
C GLY A 176 -14.36 5.32 17.09
N GLY A 177 -15.56 4.98 17.54
CA GLY A 177 -15.77 4.34 18.84
C GLY A 177 -15.53 2.84 18.80
N TRP A 178 -15.21 2.28 19.96
CA TRP A 178 -15.11 0.83 20.13
C TRP A 178 -16.39 0.09 19.66
N ASP A 179 -17.54 0.69 19.90
CA ASP A 179 -18.85 0.09 19.59
C ASP A 179 -19.23 0.21 18.11
N ASP A 180 -18.50 1.00 17.32
CA ASP A 180 -18.73 1.12 15.89
C ASP A 180 -18.27 -0.14 15.13
N PHE A 181 -17.42 -0.97 15.75
CA PHE A 181 -16.80 -2.12 15.10
C PHE A 181 -17.25 -3.47 15.64
N SER A 182 -17.57 -4.39 14.73
CA SER A 182 -17.43 -5.82 14.98
C SER A 182 -15.95 -6.21 14.81
N ILE A 183 -15.41 -7.03 15.71
CA ILE A 183 -13.97 -7.35 15.72
C ILE A 183 -13.78 -8.85 15.60
N LYS A 184 -12.85 -9.25 14.73
CA LYS A 184 -12.28 -10.60 14.70
C LYS A 184 -10.76 -10.49 14.70
N CYS A 185 -10.16 -10.98 15.78
CA CYS A 185 -8.72 -10.94 15.98
C CYS A 185 -8.15 -12.35 16.11
N THR A 186 -7.24 -12.71 15.23
CA THR A 186 -6.51 -13.98 15.27
C THR A 186 -5.04 -13.71 15.47
N ILE A 187 -4.47 -14.29 16.53
CA ILE A 187 -3.03 -14.20 16.81
C ILE A 187 -2.50 -15.58 17.21
N LYS A 188 -1.33 -15.98 16.68
CA LYS A 188 -0.72 -17.28 17.02
C LYS A 188 0.39 -17.15 18.05
N LYS A 189 1.27 -16.15 17.88
CA LYS A 189 2.38 -15.86 18.80
C LYS A 189 2.49 -14.36 18.96
N GLY A 190 2.39 -13.89 20.22
CA GLY A 190 2.37 -12.48 20.60
C GLY A 190 1.16 -12.14 21.44
N ASN A 191 0.94 -10.84 21.64
CA ASN A 191 -0.15 -10.32 22.45
C ASN A 191 -1.07 -9.43 21.62
N SER A 192 -2.34 -9.35 22.00
CA SER A 192 -3.30 -8.44 21.39
C SER A 192 -4.06 -7.67 22.47
N ASN A 193 -4.30 -6.38 22.24
CA ASN A 193 -5.23 -5.60 23.04
C ASN A 193 -6.70 -5.74 22.58
N LEU A 194 -6.94 -6.44 21.47
CA LEU A 194 -8.27 -6.75 20.97
C LEU A 194 -8.75 -8.12 21.47
N PRO A 195 -10.05 -8.31 21.69
CA PRO A 195 -10.61 -9.64 21.95
C PRO A 195 -10.55 -10.50 20.68
N ALA A 196 -10.57 -11.81 20.82
CA ALA A 196 -10.63 -12.73 19.68
C ALA A 196 -11.87 -12.50 18.81
N GLU A 197 -12.98 -12.14 19.46
CA GLU A 197 -14.25 -11.82 18.80
C GLU A 197 -15.04 -10.78 19.60
N LYS A 198 -15.63 -9.81 18.91
CA LYS A 198 -16.63 -8.87 19.41
C LYS A 198 -17.69 -8.67 18.36
N ASN A 199 -18.90 -9.01 18.70
CA ASN A 199 -20.09 -8.81 17.85
C ASN A 199 -20.69 -7.41 18.05
N GLY A 200 -21.41 -6.94 17.06
CA GLY A 200 -22.04 -5.61 17.02
C GLY A 200 -21.13 -4.56 16.40
N GLY A 201 -21.72 -3.44 16.02
CA GLY A 201 -21.07 -2.42 15.23
C GLY A 201 -21.38 -2.58 13.74
N GLU A 202 -21.42 -1.47 13.04
CA GLU A 202 -21.75 -1.43 11.60
C GLU A 202 -20.51 -1.68 10.74
N LYS A 203 -19.32 -1.47 11.30
CA LYS A 203 -18.02 -1.63 10.63
C LYS A 203 -17.35 -2.93 11.07
N SER A 204 -16.49 -3.48 10.24
CA SER A 204 -15.70 -4.67 10.59
C SER A 204 -14.21 -4.36 10.74
N LEU A 205 -13.61 -4.89 11.80
CA LEU A 205 -12.17 -4.91 12.03
C LEU A 205 -11.69 -6.36 12.09
N ASN A 206 -11.01 -6.80 11.04
CA ASN A 206 -10.42 -8.13 10.98
C ASN A 206 -8.91 -8.02 11.07
N THR A 207 -8.30 -8.67 12.05
CA THR A 207 -6.85 -8.70 12.22
C THR A 207 -6.33 -10.12 12.31
N ASN A 208 -5.23 -10.40 11.64
CA ASN A 208 -4.57 -11.70 11.68
C ASN A 208 -3.06 -11.52 11.75
N CYS A 209 -2.44 -12.06 12.82
CA CYS A 209 -0.99 -12.03 13.01
C CYS A 209 -0.48 -13.42 13.42
N ASN A 210 0.50 -13.96 12.69
CA ASN A 210 1.11 -15.23 13.11
C ASN A 210 2.19 -15.03 14.16
N ASN A 211 3.12 -14.07 13.96
CA ASN A 211 4.22 -13.77 14.89
C ASN A 211 4.37 -12.25 15.01
N GLY A 212 4.02 -11.70 16.15
CA GLY A 212 4.05 -10.27 16.46
C GLY A 212 2.86 -9.86 17.32
N ASP A 213 2.85 -8.62 17.73
CA ASP A 213 1.81 -8.05 18.60
C ASP A 213 0.79 -7.24 17.79
N ILE A 214 -0.43 -7.19 18.30
CA ILE A 214 -1.51 -6.35 17.76
C ILE A 214 -1.87 -5.31 18.83
N ASN A 215 -1.71 -4.04 18.51
CA ASN A 215 -2.10 -2.93 19.38
C ASN A 215 -2.83 -1.85 18.59
N ILE A 216 -4.15 -1.81 18.70
CA ILE A 216 -5.02 -0.88 17.98
C ILE A 216 -5.81 -0.04 18.97
N GLU A 217 -5.71 1.27 18.83
CA GLU A 217 -6.42 2.25 19.63
C GLU A 217 -7.62 2.81 18.87
N PHE A 218 -8.72 3.08 19.57
CA PHE A 218 -9.88 3.77 19.04
C PHE A 218 -9.87 5.22 19.54
N VAL A 219 -9.84 6.16 18.62
CA VAL A 219 -9.75 7.60 18.95
C VAL A 219 -10.95 8.35 18.33
N LYS A 220 -11.37 9.41 19.00
CA LYS A 220 -12.50 10.25 18.58
C LYS A 220 -12.02 11.50 17.87
#